data_ec78d8ff5d89cf31394d6a797b8c935d
#
_entry.id   ec78d8ff5d89cf31394d6a797b8c935d
#
_cell.length_a   1.000
_cell.length_b   1.000
_cell.length_c   1.000
_cell.angle_alpha   90.00
_cell.angle_beta   90.00
_cell.angle_gamma   90.00
#
_symmetry.space_group_name_H-M   'P 1'
#
loop_
_entity.id
_entity.type
_entity.pdbx_description
1 polymer ?
#
loop_
_entity_poly.entity_id
_entity_poly.type
_entity_poly.pdbx_seq_one_letter_code
_entity_poly.pdbx_strand_id
1 'polypeptide(L)'
;VVKVHRYFRNYHIFGFTGTPIFSVNAGTGGNPNLKTTEQAFGDKLHTYTIVDAINDGNVLPFRIDYINTVKQKDGKQDKQVTAIDTEEALASQERISEVVKYILEHFDQKTMRNSYYSLKGQRVNGFNSMLAVSSIPVCKKYYLELKKQIAEQHRDLTIATIFSFAPNEADSADGILDDESF
;
A
#
# COMPACT_ATOMS: atom_id res chain seq x y z
N VAL A 1 19.83 17.08 5.41
CA VAL A 1 20.39 17.11 6.77
C VAL A 1 21.91 17.26 6.72
N VAL A 2 22.67 16.30 6.14
CA VAL A 2 24.16 16.32 6.12
C VAL A 2 24.76 17.62 5.57
N LYS A 3 24.20 18.16 4.48
CA LYS A 3 24.68 19.43 3.92
C LYS A 3 24.42 20.61 4.85
N VAL A 4 23.30 20.63 5.56
CA VAL A 4 22.96 21.69 6.53
C VAL A 4 23.97 21.71 7.67
N HIS A 5 24.30 20.57 8.27
CA HIS A 5 25.29 20.44 9.34
C HIS A 5 26.69 20.94 8.95
N ARG A 6 27.05 20.93 7.64
CA ARG A 6 28.33 21.46 7.15
C ARG A 6 28.41 22.98 7.08
N TYR A 7 27.29 23.66 6.84
CA TYR A 7 27.28 25.09 6.58
C TYR A 7 26.97 25.93 7.79
N PHE A 8 26.31 25.36 8.80
CA PHE A 8 25.91 26.10 9.99
C PHE A 8 26.63 25.54 11.22
N ARG A 9 27.20 26.43 12.04
CA ARG A 9 27.94 26.04 13.28
C ARG A 9 27.09 26.21 14.54
N ASN A 10 26.20 27.21 14.57
CA ASN A 10 25.33 27.50 15.70
C ASN A 10 23.87 27.42 15.21
N TYR A 11 23.24 26.26 15.42
CA TYR A 11 21.86 26.04 14.99
C TYR A 11 21.19 25.01 15.90
N HIS A 12 19.88 25.08 15.96
CA HIS A 12 19.05 24.02 16.50
C HIS A 12 18.26 23.40 15.34
N ILE A 13 18.14 22.08 15.33
CA ILE A 13 17.39 21.35 14.32
C ILE A 13 16.30 20.53 14.99
N PHE A 14 15.08 20.66 14.48
CA PHE A 14 13.93 19.88 14.92
C PHE A 14 13.37 19.13 13.71
N GLY A 15 13.21 17.82 13.83
CA GLY A 15 12.64 16.97 12.79
C GLY A 15 11.23 16.53 13.17
N PHE A 16 10.29 16.68 12.23
CA PHE A 16 8.93 16.16 12.34
C PHE A 16 8.72 15.12 11.23
N THR A 17 8.26 13.94 11.58
CA THR A 17 8.01 12.87 10.60
C THR A 17 6.85 11.99 11.04
N GLY A 18 6.02 11.60 10.09
CA GLY A 18 4.99 10.58 10.30
C GLY A 18 5.52 9.15 10.15
N THR A 19 6.78 8.99 9.66
CA THR A 19 7.39 7.68 9.37
C THR A 19 8.81 7.63 9.94
N PRO A 20 9.00 7.61 11.28
CA PRO A 20 10.31 7.54 11.87
C PRO A 20 11.01 6.21 11.52
N ILE A 21 12.30 6.27 11.26
CA ILE A 21 13.15 5.11 11.02
C ILE A 21 13.86 4.74 12.33
N PHE A 22 13.53 3.58 12.85
CA PHE A 22 14.18 2.98 14.01
C PHE A 22 15.25 1.97 13.58
N SER A 23 16.11 1.53 14.50
CA SER A 23 17.13 0.53 14.20
C SER A 23 16.57 -0.80 13.66
N VAL A 24 15.36 -1.18 14.10
CA VAL A 24 14.69 -2.42 13.69
C VAL A 24 14.14 -2.38 12.26
N ASN A 25 13.87 -1.22 11.72
CA ASN A 25 13.36 -1.04 10.35
C ASN A 25 14.31 -0.24 9.45
N ALA A 26 15.51 0.03 9.93
CA ALA A 26 16.58 0.63 9.15
C ALA A 26 17.11 -0.36 8.11
N GLY A 27 17.13 0.04 6.83
CA GLY A 27 17.67 -0.77 5.75
C GLY A 27 19.18 -1.09 5.94
N THR A 28 19.65 -2.10 5.23
CA THR A 28 21.05 -2.53 5.28
C THR A 28 22.00 -1.63 4.46
N GLY A 29 21.47 -0.86 3.52
CA GLY A 29 22.24 0.05 2.66
C GLY A 29 22.43 1.45 3.24
N GLY A 30 23.20 2.29 2.54
CA GLY A 30 23.38 3.71 2.84
C GLY A 30 24.48 4.02 3.88
N ASN A 31 24.50 5.27 4.36
CA ASN A 31 25.48 5.75 5.32
C ASN A 31 25.20 5.19 6.73
N PRO A 32 26.13 4.44 7.35
CA PRO A 32 25.93 3.84 8.69
C PRO A 32 25.55 4.86 9.78
N ASN A 33 26.00 6.10 9.65
CA ASN A 33 25.77 7.16 10.63
C ASN A 33 24.47 7.95 10.38
N LEU A 34 23.64 7.55 9.40
CA LEU A 34 22.40 8.23 9.02
C LEU A 34 21.32 7.23 8.61
N LYS A 35 21.26 6.11 9.33
CA LYS A 35 20.26 5.05 9.07
C LYS A 35 18.95 5.28 9.81
N THR A 36 18.99 5.97 10.94
CA THR A 36 17.81 6.19 11.79
C THR A 36 17.45 7.67 11.89
N THR A 37 16.21 7.93 12.25
CA THR A 37 15.73 9.30 12.48
C THR A 37 16.49 9.96 13.64
N GLU A 38 16.82 9.20 14.67
CA GLU A 38 17.61 9.66 15.82
C GLU A 38 19.03 10.07 15.42
N GLN A 39 19.69 9.29 14.55
CA GLN A 39 21.01 9.66 14.01
C GLN A 39 20.97 10.95 13.17
N ALA A 40 19.82 11.27 12.58
CA ALA A 40 19.68 12.46 11.74
C ALA A 40 19.32 13.72 12.55
N PHE A 41 18.55 13.60 13.61
CA PHE A 41 17.94 14.73 14.32
C PHE A 41 18.23 14.77 15.82
N GLY A 42 18.90 13.74 16.38
CA GLY A 42 19.15 13.61 17.82
C GLY A 42 17.98 12.92 18.54
N ASP A 43 17.94 13.10 19.84
CA ASP A 43 17.02 12.41 20.73
C ASP A 43 15.54 12.65 20.37
N LYS A 44 14.73 11.61 20.53
CA LYS A 44 13.30 11.68 20.33
C LYS A 44 12.64 12.49 21.45
N LEU A 45 12.07 13.64 21.11
CA LEU A 45 11.43 14.54 22.07
C LEU A 45 9.97 14.17 22.35
N HIS A 46 9.22 13.77 21.31
CA HIS A 46 7.79 13.49 21.43
C HIS A 46 7.38 12.39 20.43
N THR A 47 6.35 11.65 20.77
CA THR A 47 5.71 10.67 19.88
C THR A 47 4.21 10.78 20.04
N TYR A 48 3.50 10.87 18.92
CA TYR A 48 2.06 10.75 18.84
C TYR A 48 1.75 9.60 17.91
N THR A 49 1.37 8.47 18.46
CA THR A 49 1.14 7.23 17.71
C THR A 49 -0.29 7.14 17.20
N ILE A 50 -0.54 6.20 16.29
CA ILE A 50 -1.91 5.93 15.84
C ILE A 50 -2.83 5.47 16.98
N VAL A 51 -2.27 4.83 18.00
CA VAL A 51 -3.03 4.42 19.20
C VAL A 51 -3.46 5.66 19.99
N ASP A 52 -2.56 6.63 20.16
CA ASP A 52 -2.88 7.89 20.82
C ASP A 52 -3.96 8.63 20.02
N ALA A 53 -3.83 8.68 18.70
CA ALA A 53 -4.78 9.33 17.81
C ALA A 53 -6.18 8.68 17.82
N ILE A 54 -6.25 7.35 17.98
CA ILE A 54 -7.51 6.62 18.14
C ILE A 54 -8.14 6.94 19.51
N ASN A 55 -7.35 6.92 20.58
CA ASN A 55 -7.82 7.23 21.94
C ASN A 55 -8.33 8.67 22.04
N ASP A 56 -7.70 9.60 21.35
CA ASP A 56 -8.11 11.01 21.29
C ASP A 56 -9.30 11.25 20.34
N GLY A 57 -9.78 10.23 19.63
CA GLY A 57 -10.86 10.34 18.66
C GLY A 57 -10.48 11.05 17.35
N ASN A 58 -9.20 11.28 17.09
CA ASN A 58 -8.71 11.91 15.85
C ASN A 58 -8.62 10.92 14.68
N VAL A 59 -8.53 9.64 14.96
CA VAL A 59 -8.51 8.54 13.97
C VAL A 59 -9.54 7.49 14.37
N LEU A 60 -10.28 6.98 13.41
CA LEU A 60 -11.20 5.88 13.63
C LEU A 60 -10.43 4.57 13.91
N PRO A 61 -10.91 3.72 14.81
CA PRO A 61 -10.33 2.40 15.01
C PRO A 61 -10.42 1.58 13.72
N PHE A 62 -9.43 0.73 13.49
CA PHE A 62 -9.36 -0.13 12.31
C PHE A 62 -9.06 -1.58 12.74
N ARG A 63 -9.39 -2.49 11.85
CA ARG A 63 -9.08 -3.91 11.97
C ARG A 63 -8.19 -4.34 10.82
N ILE A 64 -7.20 -5.18 11.09
CA ILE A 64 -6.33 -5.79 10.09
C ILE A 64 -6.73 -7.25 9.95
N ASP A 65 -7.08 -7.66 8.74
CA ASP A 65 -7.30 -9.05 8.39
C ASP A 65 -6.17 -9.49 7.44
N TYR A 66 -5.43 -10.54 7.84
CA TYR A 66 -4.38 -11.13 7.01
C TYR A 66 -4.96 -12.30 6.22
N ILE A 67 -4.81 -12.24 4.89
CA ILE A 67 -5.33 -13.28 3.99
C ILE A 67 -4.15 -13.90 3.25
N ASN A 68 -3.94 -15.19 3.43
CA ASN A 68 -2.91 -15.91 2.71
C ASN A 68 -3.42 -16.25 1.30
N THR A 69 -2.81 -15.63 0.28
CA THR A 69 -3.15 -15.83 -1.13
C THR A 69 -2.23 -16.82 -1.84
N VAL A 70 -1.24 -17.38 -1.13
CA VAL A 70 -0.31 -18.39 -1.66
C VAL A 70 -0.50 -19.66 -0.85
N LYS A 71 -0.98 -20.72 -1.47
CA LYS A 71 -1.04 -22.06 -0.85
C LYS A 71 0.33 -22.71 -1.00
N GLN A 72 1.05 -22.89 0.11
CA GLN A 72 2.20 -23.79 0.12
C GLN A 72 1.68 -25.22 0.00
N LYS A 73 2.23 -25.99 -0.95
CA LYS A 73 1.99 -27.45 -0.99
C LYS A 73 2.61 -28.04 0.26
N ASP A 74 1.79 -28.74 1.05
CA ASP A 74 2.23 -29.43 2.26
C ASP A 74 3.47 -30.31 2.00
N GLY A 75 4.51 -30.14 2.80
CA GLY A 75 5.58 -31.11 2.95
C GLY A 75 7.00 -30.68 2.58
N LYS A 76 7.27 -29.44 2.19
CA LYS A 76 8.66 -28.97 2.04
C LYS A 76 8.85 -27.69 2.83
N GLN A 77 9.58 -27.82 3.97
CA GLN A 77 10.25 -26.68 4.58
C GLN A 77 11.33 -26.21 3.60
N ASP A 78 10.97 -25.27 2.73
CA ASP A 78 11.90 -24.72 1.76
C ASP A 78 12.83 -23.70 2.42
N LYS A 79 13.98 -24.18 2.83
CA LYS A 79 15.12 -23.31 3.05
C LYS A 79 15.84 -22.92 1.76
N GLN A 80 15.48 -23.42 0.59
CA GLN A 80 16.16 -23.14 -0.69
C GLN A 80 15.27 -23.41 -1.91
N VAL A 81 14.26 -22.57 -2.18
CA VAL A 81 13.86 -22.33 -3.56
C VAL A 81 14.24 -20.88 -3.89
N THR A 82 15.54 -20.68 -4.05
CA THR A 82 16.16 -19.42 -4.44
C THR A 82 15.95 -19.08 -5.93
N ALA A 83 15.00 -19.70 -6.61
CA ALA A 83 14.83 -19.56 -8.06
C ALA A 83 13.37 -19.50 -8.53
N ILE A 84 12.39 -19.38 -7.64
CA ILE A 84 11.08 -18.90 -8.06
C ILE A 84 11.16 -17.38 -7.89
N ASP A 85 11.08 -16.68 -9.00
CA ASP A 85 10.89 -15.25 -8.99
C ASP A 85 9.59 -14.95 -8.24
N THR A 86 9.74 -14.56 -6.98
CA THR A 86 8.61 -14.33 -6.09
C THR A 86 7.70 -13.24 -6.68
N GLU A 87 8.27 -12.29 -7.42
CA GLU A 87 7.53 -11.24 -8.10
C GLU A 87 6.70 -11.80 -9.24
N GLU A 88 7.25 -12.71 -10.05
CA GLU A 88 6.51 -13.36 -11.13
C GLU A 88 5.35 -14.21 -10.58
N ALA A 89 5.60 -14.98 -9.53
CA ALA A 89 4.54 -15.77 -8.86
C ALA A 89 3.44 -14.88 -8.28
N LEU A 90 3.80 -13.74 -7.67
CA LEU A 90 2.86 -12.77 -7.12
C LEU A 90 2.10 -12.01 -8.21
N ALA A 91 2.65 -11.86 -9.41
CA ALA A 91 2.06 -11.19 -10.56
C ALA A 91 1.40 -12.18 -11.56
N SER A 92 1.29 -13.46 -11.20
CA SER A 92 0.65 -14.48 -12.05
C SER A 92 -0.85 -14.17 -12.25
N GLN A 93 -1.35 -14.41 -13.46
CA GLN A 93 -2.75 -14.13 -13.82
C GLN A 93 -3.74 -14.97 -13.00
N GLU A 94 -3.39 -16.22 -12.70
CA GLU A 94 -4.23 -17.10 -11.88
C GLU A 94 -4.40 -16.56 -10.47
N ARG A 95 -3.31 -16.11 -9.83
CA ARG A 95 -3.37 -15.52 -8.51
C ARG A 95 -4.17 -14.20 -8.52
N ILE A 96 -3.95 -13.34 -9.51
CA ILE A 96 -4.69 -12.08 -9.66
C ILE A 96 -6.19 -12.37 -9.78
N SER A 97 -6.59 -13.34 -10.59
CA SER A 97 -7.98 -13.73 -10.77
C SER A 97 -8.62 -14.21 -9.46
N GLU A 98 -7.94 -15.07 -8.70
CA GLU A 98 -8.43 -15.55 -7.40
C GLU A 98 -8.51 -14.43 -6.35
N VAL A 99 -7.52 -13.52 -6.33
CA VAL A 99 -7.56 -12.37 -5.42
C VAL A 99 -8.71 -11.42 -5.76
N VAL A 100 -8.92 -11.14 -7.05
CA VAL A 100 -10.04 -10.30 -7.51
C VAL A 100 -11.39 -10.95 -7.14
N LYS A 101 -11.53 -12.24 -7.37
CA LYS A 101 -12.72 -13.00 -6.99
C LYS A 101 -13.00 -12.85 -5.48
N TYR A 102 -11.98 -13.10 -4.65
CA TYR A 102 -12.10 -12.93 -3.20
C TYR A 102 -12.52 -11.51 -2.81
N ILE A 103 -11.90 -10.49 -3.42
CA ILE A 103 -12.24 -9.08 -3.17
C ILE A 103 -13.72 -8.85 -3.49
N LEU A 104 -14.19 -9.28 -4.66
CA LEU A 104 -15.57 -9.06 -5.08
C LEU A 104 -16.59 -9.81 -4.22
N GLU A 105 -16.30 -11.04 -3.82
CA GLU A 105 -17.15 -11.82 -2.91
C GLU A 105 -17.36 -11.15 -1.54
N HIS A 106 -16.33 -10.47 -1.02
CA HIS A 106 -16.36 -9.85 0.30
C HIS A 106 -16.59 -8.33 0.27
N PHE A 107 -16.67 -7.74 -0.93
CA PHE A 107 -16.68 -6.29 -1.12
C PHE A 107 -17.84 -5.62 -0.36
N ASP A 108 -19.05 -6.10 -0.56
CA ASP A 108 -20.25 -5.48 0.02
C ASP A 108 -20.25 -5.54 1.54
N GLN A 109 -19.76 -6.66 2.10
CA GLN A 109 -19.61 -6.82 3.54
C GLN A 109 -18.53 -5.91 4.12
N LYS A 110 -17.35 -5.90 3.49
CA LYS A 110 -16.19 -5.11 3.97
C LYS A 110 -16.37 -3.61 3.80
N THR A 111 -17.07 -3.19 2.76
CA THR A 111 -17.37 -1.79 2.51
C THR A 111 -18.72 -1.34 3.08
N MET A 112 -19.44 -2.21 3.78
CA MET A 112 -20.76 -1.91 4.38
C MET A 112 -21.78 -1.38 3.36
N ARG A 113 -21.77 -1.87 2.11
CA ARG A 113 -22.64 -1.38 1.04
C ARG A 113 -24.14 -1.57 1.34
N ASN A 114 -24.46 -2.57 2.12
CA ASN A 114 -25.83 -2.86 2.57
C ASN A 114 -26.26 -2.00 3.78
N SER A 115 -25.40 -1.13 4.25
CA SER A 115 -25.63 -0.22 5.37
C SER A 115 -25.57 1.23 4.89
N TYR A 116 -26.11 2.13 5.69
CA TYR A 116 -26.01 3.56 5.42
C TYR A 116 -25.52 4.30 6.66
N TYR A 117 -24.88 5.43 6.44
CA TYR A 117 -24.48 6.35 7.49
C TYR A 117 -24.81 7.78 7.06
N SER A 118 -24.87 8.71 8.00
CA SER A 118 -25.09 10.12 7.72
C SER A 118 -23.75 10.86 7.69
N LEU A 119 -23.45 11.52 6.59
CA LEU A 119 -22.29 12.39 6.44
C LEU A 119 -22.76 13.79 6.09
N LYS A 120 -22.52 14.77 6.96
CA LYS A 120 -22.96 16.16 6.77
C LYS A 120 -24.45 16.28 6.40
N GLY A 121 -25.30 15.48 7.03
CA GLY A 121 -26.74 15.46 6.79
C GLY A 121 -27.18 14.70 5.52
N GLN A 122 -26.27 14.16 4.74
CA GLN A 122 -26.57 13.32 3.59
C GLN A 122 -26.47 11.84 3.95
N ARG A 123 -27.42 11.04 3.46
CA ARG A 123 -27.39 9.59 3.58
C ARG A 123 -26.42 9.03 2.54
N VAL A 124 -25.42 8.32 2.99
CA VAL A 124 -24.39 7.68 2.17
C VAL A 124 -24.40 6.17 2.42
N ASN A 125 -24.33 5.39 1.36
CA ASN A 125 -24.30 3.93 1.43
C ASN A 125 -22.89 3.44 1.15
N GLY A 126 -22.37 2.62 2.09
CA GLY A 126 -21.06 1.98 1.95
C GLY A 126 -19.88 2.93 1.98
N PHE A 127 -18.69 2.35 1.93
CA PHE A 127 -17.42 3.04 1.89
C PHE A 127 -16.71 2.77 0.56
N ASN A 128 -15.88 3.70 0.13
CA ASN A 128 -14.92 3.46 -0.94
C ASN A 128 -13.80 2.56 -0.43
N SER A 129 -13.17 1.84 -1.34
CA SER A 129 -12.00 1.01 -1.03
C SER A 129 -10.82 1.39 -1.91
N MET A 130 -9.62 1.12 -1.44
CA MET A 130 -8.37 1.33 -2.15
C MET A 130 -7.59 0.03 -2.18
N LEU A 131 -7.18 -0.40 -3.37
CA LEU A 131 -6.29 -1.53 -3.59
C LEU A 131 -4.90 -1.00 -3.95
N ALA A 132 -3.93 -1.23 -3.07
CA ALA A 132 -2.53 -0.94 -3.34
C ALA A 132 -1.81 -2.21 -3.83
N VAL A 133 -1.04 -2.07 -4.89
CA VAL A 133 -0.29 -3.16 -5.53
C VAL A 133 1.17 -2.78 -5.73
N SER A 134 2.03 -3.75 -6.04
CA SER A 134 3.49 -3.59 -6.04
C SER A 134 4.03 -2.71 -7.16
N SER A 135 3.36 -2.64 -8.32
CA SER A 135 3.87 -1.91 -9.49
C SER A 135 2.74 -1.48 -10.43
N ILE A 136 3.04 -0.54 -11.34
CA ILE A 136 2.11 -0.08 -12.36
C ILE A 136 1.68 -1.22 -13.31
N PRO A 137 2.57 -2.07 -13.84
CA PRO A 137 2.16 -3.22 -14.65
C PRO A 137 1.20 -4.17 -13.92
N VAL A 138 1.44 -4.43 -12.64
CA VAL A 138 0.53 -5.24 -11.80
C VAL A 138 -0.80 -4.53 -11.58
N CYS A 139 -0.80 -3.21 -11.41
CA CYS A 139 -2.02 -2.41 -11.30
C CYS A 139 -2.90 -2.54 -12.55
N LYS A 140 -2.31 -2.46 -13.74
CA LYS A 140 -3.00 -2.65 -15.01
C LYS A 140 -3.65 -4.04 -15.10
N LYS A 141 -2.93 -5.10 -14.70
CA LYS A 141 -3.47 -6.47 -14.69
C LYS A 141 -4.67 -6.59 -13.73
N TYR A 142 -4.57 -6.06 -12.52
CA TYR A 142 -5.69 -6.05 -11.57
C TYR A 142 -6.89 -5.26 -12.08
N TYR A 143 -6.65 -4.12 -12.71
CA TYR A 143 -7.73 -3.30 -13.27
C TYR A 143 -8.51 -4.04 -14.36
N LEU A 144 -7.81 -4.67 -15.30
CA LEU A 144 -8.44 -5.44 -16.38
C LEU A 144 -9.21 -6.64 -15.82
N GLU A 145 -8.65 -7.36 -14.87
CA GLU A 145 -9.31 -8.53 -14.26
C GLU A 145 -10.53 -8.10 -13.43
N LEU A 146 -10.44 -6.97 -12.69
CA LEU A 146 -11.58 -6.41 -11.98
C LEU A 146 -12.71 -6.01 -12.94
N LYS A 147 -12.40 -5.29 -14.03
CA LYS A 147 -13.40 -4.93 -15.07
C LYS A 147 -14.09 -6.17 -15.62
N LYS A 148 -13.32 -7.21 -15.96
CA LYS A 148 -13.83 -8.47 -16.49
C LYS A 148 -14.79 -9.13 -15.51
N GLN A 149 -14.38 -9.39 -14.28
CA GLN A 149 -15.21 -10.09 -13.29
C GLN A 149 -16.41 -9.26 -12.82
N ILE A 150 -16.30 -7.92 -12.74
CA ILE A 150 -17.43 -7.05 -12.47
C ILE A 150 -18.50 -7.16 -13.57
N ALA A 151 -18.08 -7.17 -14.84
CA ALA A 151 -18.99 -7.34 -15.97
C ALA A 151 -19.63 -8.74 -16.00
N GLU A 152 -18.86 -9.80 -15.79
CA GLU A 152 -19.33 -11.19 -15.73
C GLU A 152 -20.36 -11.40 -14.59
N GLN A 153 -20.16 -10.73 -13.45
CA GLN A 153 -21.08 -10.82 -12.31
C GLN A 153 -22.22 -9.78 -12.35
N HIS A 154 -22.30 -8.96 -13.40
CA HIS A 154 -23.29 -7.88 -13.53
C HIS A 154 -23.35 -6.95 -12.31
N ARG A 155 -22.19 -6.64 -11.71
CA ARG A 155 -22.12 -5.80 -10.52
C ARG A 155 -22.10 -4.31 -10.90
N ASP A 156 -22.82 -3.50 -10.14
CA ASP A 156 -22.77 -2.03 -10.23
C ASP A 156 -21.61 -1.49 -9.36
N LEU A 157 -20.39 -1.63 -9.89
CA LEU A 157 -19.17 -1.12 -9.28
C LEU A 157 -18.36 -0.32 -10.29
N THR A 158 -18.03 0.90 -9.91
CA THR A 158 -17.10 1.75 -10.68
C THR A 158 -15.70 1.60 -10.10
N ILE A 159 -14.72 1.38 -10.96
CA ILE A 159 -13.31 1.30 -10.61
C ILE A 159 -12.51 2.33 -11.39
N ALA A 160 -11.46 2.84 -10.77
CA ALA A 160 -10.50 3.75 -11.39
C ALA A 160 -9.08 3.41 -10.92
N THR A 161 -8.09 3.77 -11.71
CA THR A 161 -6.68 3.63 -11.35
C THR A 161 -6.06 4.97 -11.03
N ILE A 162 -5.12 4.97 -10.08
CA ILE A 162 -4.31 6.14 -9.72
C ILE A 162 -2.86 5.68 -9.68
N PHE A 163 -2.01 6.27 -10.51
CA PHE A 163 -0.56 6.06 -10.47
C PHE A 163 0.17 7.35 -10.86
N SER A 164 1.45 7.45 -10.46
CA SER A 164 2.24 8.65 -10.75
C SER A 164 2.61 8.72 -12.24
N PHE A 165 2.61 9.93 -12.78
CA PHE A 165 2.94 10.19 -14.19
C PHE A 165 4.45 10.14 -14.51
N ALA A 166 5.32 10.10 -13.51
CA ALA A 166 6.75 10.00 -13.75
C ALA A 166 7.08 8.54 -14.15
N PRO A 167 7.51 8.27 -15.38
CA PRO A 167 7.99 6.95 -15.75
C PRO A 167 9.18 6.62 -14.85
N ASN A 168 9.18 5.46 -14.25
CA ASN A 168 10.37 4.94 -13.62
C ASN A 168 11.38 4.69 -14.75
N GLU A 169 12.56 5.30 -14.69
CA GLU A 169 13.58 5.23 -15.74
C GLU A 169 14.02 3.79 -16.10
N ALA A 170 13.60 2.79 -15.32
CA ALA A 170 13.93 1.39 -15.51
C ALA A 170 12.87 0.56 -16.27
N ASP A 171 11.67 1.09 -16.52
CA ASP A 171 10.59 0.31 -17.12
C ASP A 171 10.02 0.98 -18.38
N SER A 172 10.52 0.56 -19.56
CA SER A 172 10.01 1.02 -20.86
C SER A 172 8.55 0.60 -21.13
N ALA A 173 7.94 -0.20 -20.28
CA ALA A 173 6.53 -0.59 -20.34
C ALA A 173 5.59 0.42 -19.65
N ASP A 174 6.11 1.44 -18.98
CA ASP A 174 5.35 2.56 -18.41
C ASP A 174 4.81 3.54 -19.47
N GLY A 175 4.82 3.15 -20.74
CA GLY A 175 4.24 3.90 -21.83
C GLY A 175 2.79 4.26 -21.55
N ILE A 176 2.47 5.49 -21.83
CA ILE A 176 1.16 6.13 -21.83
C ILE A 176 0.10 5.11 -22.24
N LEU A 177 -0.85 4.83 -21.35
CA LEU A 177 -2.08 4.18 -21.75
C LEU A 177 -2.78 5.18 -22.68
N ASP A 178 -2.91 4.81 -23.94
CA ASP A 178 -3.71 5.58 -24.89
C ASP A 178 -5.09 5.80 -24.27
N ASP A 179 -5.57 7.02 -24.28
CA ASP A 179 -6.87 7.48 -23.71
C ASP A 179 -8.06 6.67 -24.23
N GLU A 180 -7.88 5.88 -25.28
CA GLU A 180 -8.93 5.07 -25.91
C GLU A 180 -9.14 3.69 -25.25
N SER A 181 -8.37 3.32 -24.22
CA SER A 181 -8.48 2.01 -23.56
C SER A 181 -9.12 2.03 -22.17
N PHE A 182 -9.72 3.16 -21.78
CA PHE A 182 -10.48 3.31 -20.53
C PHE A 182 -11.92 3.71 -20.76
#